data_14bc06bf2b67c2a4356ed83fcdc3b2db
#
_entry.id   14bc06bf2b67c2a4356ed83fcdc3b2db
#
_cell.length_a   1.000
_cell.length_b   1.000
_cell.length_c   1.000
_cell.angle_alpha   90.00
_cell.angle_beta   90.00
_cell.angle_gamma   90.00
#
_symmetry.space_group_name_H-M   'P 1'
#
loop_
_entity.id
_entity.type
_entity.pdbx_description
1 polymer ?
#
loop_
_entity_poly.entity_id
_entity_poly.type
_entity_poly.pdbx_seq_one_letter_code
_entity_poly.pdbx_strand_id
1 'polypeptide(L)'
;MLKQILLIWLYFSALPLFGQSLIDIKYYSVQDGLSQKNIQNFIQDDNGYIWMATWNGLERFDGYSFTNYKTYPESDVRITNHRFTNIEKSSLNNIWCQTYDKHCYLFNTRTCQYEDPFLFNKGVINSVEKLYVLRKGITWAVGVQNELFRLDENRFPATESVQLYTGKIENNIGDSIYIVMQDKDGDEWILTNKGATIVGKKSMANLMPFKFMVENADDIYLATSKGFFARYDYQSQNVVPCVPNEPMSEIIGLKSLSDHKIAILQRKEIRFYNPKTGKFTL
;
A
#
# COMPACT_ATOMS: atom_id res chain seq x y z
N MET A 1 -41.84 -48.96 -18.57
CA MET A 1 -42.19 -47.52 -18.62
C MET A 1 -41.88 -46.75 -17.32
N LEU A 2 -42.35 -47.21 -16.14
CA LEU A 2 -42.14 -46.51 -14.86
C LEU A 2 -40.65 -46.31 -14.49
N LYS A 3 -39.78 -47.34 -14.70
CA LYS A 3 -38.33 -47.25 -14.47
C LYS A 3 -37.59 -46.20 -15.38
N GLN A 4 -38.07 -46.01 -16.58
CA GLN A 4 -37.47 -45.07 -17.51
C GLN A 4 -37.87 -43.62 -17.17
N ILE A 5 -39.08 -43.45 -16.66
CA ILE A 5 -39.56 -42.15 -16.20
C ILE A 5 -38.83 -41.74 -14.93
N LEU A 6 -38.52 -42.68 -14.01
CA LEU A 6 -37.77 -42.39 -12.80
C LEU A 6 -36.31 -42.00 -13.08
N LEU A 7 -35.66 -42.64 -14.07
CA LEU A 7 -34.32 -42.27 -14.53
C LEU A 7 -34.25 -40.89 -15.16
N ILE A 8 -35.25 -40.50 -15.93
CA ILE A 8 -35.31 -39.15 -16.52
C ILE A 8 -35.52 -38.09 -15.41
N TRP A 9 -36.34 -38.37 -14.40
CA TRP A 9 -36.52 -37.50 -13.25
C TRP A 9 -35.23 -37.35 -12.42
N LEU A 10 -34.47 -38.43 -12.23
CA LEU A 10 -33.16 -38.39 -11.53
C LEU A 10 -32.11 -37.58 -12.32
N TYR A 11 -32.14 -37.65 -13.64
CA TYR A 11 -31.24 -36.88 -14.50
C TYR A 11 -31.54 -35.37 -14.48
N PHE A 12 -32.81 -34.99 -14.39
CA PHE A 12 -33.23 -33.59 -14.29
C PHE A 12 -32.97 -32.97 -12.90
N SER A 13 -32.95 -33.76 -11.83
CA SER A 13 -32.65 -33.29 -10.49
C SER A 13 -31.15 -33.12 -10.22
N ALA A 14 -30.27 -33.65 -11.10
CA ALA A 14 -28.84 -33.54 -11.02
C ALA A 14 -28.24 -32.36 -11.84
N LEU A 15 -29.08 -31.52 -12.45
CA LEU A 15 -28.59 -30.29 -13.07
C LEU A 15 -28.10 -29.34 -11.98
N PRO A 16 -26.78 -29.02 -11.90
CA PRO A 16 -26.32 -28.04 -10.95
C PRO A 16 -27.01 -26.71 -11.28
N LEU A 17 -27.78 -26.21 -10.35
CA LEU A 17 -28.24 -24.83 -10.35
C LEU A 17 -26.98 -23.96 -10.21
N PHE A 18 -26.41 -23.55 -11.34
CA PHE A 18 -25.46 -22.46 -11.36
C PHE A 18 -26.21 -21.21 -10.96
N GLY A 19 -26.24 -20.92 -9.67
CA GLY A 19 -26.64 -19.64 -9.17
C GLY A 19 -25.66 -18.61 -9.71
N GLN A 20 -26.04 -17.87 -10.73
CA GLN A 20 -25.36 -16.66 -11.12
C GLN A 20 -25.48 -15.73 -9.91
N SER A 21 -24.36 -15.38 -9.30
CA SER A 21 -24.33 -14.29 -8.33
C SER A 21 -24.74 -13.03 -9.08
N LEU A 22 -25.98 -12.60 -8.90
CA LEU A 22 -26.40 -11.29 -9.36
C LEU A 22 -25.57 -10.26 -8.61
N ILE A 23 -24.67 -9.61 -9.33
CA ILE A 23 -23.93 -8.45 -8.80
C ILE A 23 -24.96 -7.31 -8.76
N ASP A 24 -25.37 -6.94 -7.56
CA ASP A 24 -26.21 -5.74 -7.35
C ASP A 24 -25.29 -4.51 -7.38
N ILE A 25 -25.44 -3.66 -8.39
CA ILE A 25 -24.66 -2.44 -8.56
C ILE A 25 -25.49 -1.27 -8.06
N LYS A 26 -25.03 -0.63 -6.98
CA LYS A 26 -25.63 0.59 -6.45
C LYS A 26 -24.79 1.81 -6.89
N TYR A 27 -25.50 2.82 -7.36
CA TYR A 27 -24.91 4.11 -7.73
C TYR A 27 -25.20 5.13 -6.64
N TYR A 28 -24.17 5.86 -6.25
CA TYR A 28 -24.27 6.94 -5.28
C TYR A 28 -23.82 8.24 -5.91
N SER A 29 -24.49 9.31 -5.57
CA SER A 29 -24.29 10.65 -6.11
C SER A 29 -24.33 11.71 -5.01
N VAL A 30 -24.15 12.96 -5.37
CA VAL A 30 -24.31 14.10 -4.46
C VAL A 30 -25.75 14.17 -3.90
N GLN A 31 -26.75 13.66 -4.63
CA GLN A 31 -28.13 13.60 -4.14
C GLN A 31 -28.32 12.59 -3.01
N ASP A 32 -27.43 11.61 -2.93
CA ASP A 32 -27.43 10.60 -1.88
C ASP A 32 -26.59 11.01 -0.65
N GLY A 33 -26.06 12.24 -0.65
CA GLY A 33 -25.29 12.82 0.45
C GLY A 33 -23.78 12.84 0.27
N LEU A 34 -23.26 12.32 -0.85
CA LEU A 34 -21.83 12.44 -1.19
C LEU A 34 -21.46 13.92 -1.37
N SER A 35 -20.45 14.41 -0.68
CA SER A 35 -20.09 15.83 -0.69
C SER A 35 -19.56 16.31 -2.03
N GLN A 36 -18.94 15.40 -2.79
CA GLN A 36 -18.43 15.66 -4.13
C GLN A 36 -18.27 14.36 -4.94
N LYS A 37 -18.62 14.41 -6.22
CA LYS A 37 -18.56 13.23 -7.12
C LYS A 37 -17.15 12.79 -7.53
N ASN A 38 -16.13 13.66 -7.38
CA ASN A 38 -14.76 13.31 -7.73
C ASN A 38 -14.05 12.71 -6.53
N ILE A 39 -13.98 11.38 -6.50
CA ILE A 39 -13.24 10.60 -5.51
C ILE A 39 -11.85 10.36 -6.07
N GLN A 40 -10.81 10.77 -5.35
CA GLN A 40 -9.42 10.63 -5.75
C GLN A 40 -8.84 9.27 -5.34
N ASN A 41 -9.20 8.81 -4.15
CA ASN A 41 -8.81 7.52 -3.61
C ASN A 41 -9.85 7.06 -2.59
N PHE A 42 -9.92 5.76 -2.34
CA PHE A 42 -10.77 5.20 -1.28
C PHE A 42 -10.10 3.98 -0.64
N ILE A 43 -10.42 3.76 0.63
CA ILE A 43 -9.95 2.63 1.44
C ILE A 43 -11.09 2.10 2.29
N GLN A 44 -10.98 0.86 2.74
CA GLN A 44 -11.87 0.28 3.76
C GLN A 44 -11.12 0.14 5.07
N ASP A 45 -11.73 0.60 6.17
CA ASP A 45 -11.18 0.42 7.51
C ASP A 45 -11.54 -0.94 8.11
N ASP A 46 -11.02 -1.22 9.32
CA ASP A 46 -11.24 -2.50 10.01
C ASP A 46 -12.67 -2.68 10.51
N ASN A 47 -13.46 -1.60 10.56
CA ASN A 47 -14.88 -1.62 10.92
C ASN A 47 -15.78 -1.81 9.69
N GLY A 48 -15.21 -1.86 8.49
CA GLY A 48 -15.93 -2.01 7.24
C GLY A 48 -16.40 -0.71 6.59
N TYR A 49 -16.14 0.46 7.19
CA TYR A 49 -16.45 1.75 6.60
C TYR A 49 -15.57 2.04 5.39
N ILE A 50 -16.16 2.66 4.36
CA ILE A 50 -15.43 3.13 3.18
C ILE A 50 -15.08 4.60 3.40
N TRP A 51 -13.78 4.89 3.38
CA TRP A 51 -13.28 6.25 3.47
C TRP A 51 -12.83 6.72 2.10
N MET A 52 -13.09 7.98 1.77
CA MET A 52 -12.84 8.54 0.45
C MET A 52 -12.13 9.87 0.57
N ALA A 53 -11.04 10.01 -0.19
CA ALA A 53 -10.38 11.29 -0.43
C ALA A 53 -11.15 12.06 -1.48
N THR A 54 -11.65 13.24 -1.13
CA THR A 54 -12.35 14.13 -2.07
C THR A 54 -11.72 15.53 -2.09
N TRP A 55 -12.04 16.32 -3.09
CA TRP A 55 -11.64 17.73 -3.09
C TRP A 55 -12.46 18.57 -2.11
N ASN A 56 -13.37 17.96 -1.37
CA ASN A 56 -14.20 18.60 -0.36
C ASN A 56 -13.99 18.03 1.05
N GLY A 57 -12.86 17.37 1.30
CA GLY A 57 -12.52 16.76 2.58
C GLY A 57 -12.45 15.24 2.54
N LEU A 58 -12.23 14.68 3.70
CA LEU A 58 -12.32 13.24 3.96
C LEU A 58 -13.79 12.88 4.16
N GLU A 59 -14.23 11.83 3.52
CA GLU A 59 -15.61 11.38 3.58
C GLU A 59 -15.68 9.91 3.98
N ARG A 60 -16.64 9.54 4.83
CA ARG A 60 -16.89 8.17 5.27
C ARG A 60 -18.27 7.73 4.81
N PHE A 61 -18.34 6.54 4.26
CA PHE A 61 -19.58 5.84 3.94
C PHE A 61 -19.75 4.61 4.85
N ASP A 62 -20.89 4.50 5.50
CA ASP A 62 -21.21 3.43 6.45
C ASP A 62 -22.11 2.33 5.85
N GLY A 63 -22.33 2.35 4.54
CA GLY A 63 -23.27 1.47 3.84
C GLY A 63 -24.64 2.12 3.59
N TYR A 64 -24.97 3.23 4.27
CA TYR A 64 -26.27 3.90 4.20
C TYR A 64 -26.12 5.40 3.94
N SER A 65 -25.19 6.06 4.59
CA SER A 65 -25.04 7.51 4.59
C SER A 65 -23.59 7.93 4.44
N PHE A 66 -23.41 9.17 3.99
CA PHE A 66 -22.09 9.81 3.88
C PHE A 66 -21.92 10.81 5.03
N THR A 67 -20.72 10.81 5.63
CA THR A 67 -20.30 11.79 6.63
C THR A 67 -19.02 12.46 6.17
N ASN A 68 -19.04 13.78 6.07
CA ASN A 68 -17.87 14.57 5.67
C ASN A 68 -17.14 15.12 6.88
N TYR A 69 -15.82 14.98 6.90
CA TYR A 69 -14.94 15.44 7.96
C TYR A 69 -14.09 16.60 7.45
N LYS A 70 -14.39 17.79 7.94
CA LYS A 70 -13.64 19.03 7.70
C LYS A 70 -13.18 19.62 9.02
N THR A 71 -12.10 20.38 8.97
CA THR A 71 -11.74 21.21 10.12
C THR A 71 -12.55 22.50 10.12
N TYR A 72 -12.90 22.91 11.32
CA TYR A 72 -13.54 24.19 11.59
C TYR A 72 -12.52 25.19 12.14
N PRO A 73 -12.82 26.51 12.19
CA PRO A 73 -11.91 27.54 12.69
C PRO A 73 -11.42 27.29 14.12
N GLU A 74 -12.22 26.62 14.95
CA GLU A 74 -11.94 26.29 16.34
C GLU A 74 -11.19 24.96 16.55
N SER A 75 -10.86 24.23 15.46
CA SER A 75 -10.14 22.96 15.57
C SER A 75 -8.68 23.22 15.94
N ASP A 76 -8.13 22.37 16.84
CA ASP A 76 -6.73 22.46 17.29
C ASP A 76 -5.74 22.30 16.12
N VAL A 77 -6.07 21.45 15.17
CA VAL A 77 -5.31 21.30 13.92
C VAL A 77 -6.12 21.85 12.75
N ARG A 78 -5.57 22.85 12.11
CA ARG A 78 -6.17 23.49 10.95
C ARG A 78 -5.58 22.92 9.67
N ILE A 79 -6.40 22.18 8.90
CA ILE A 79 -6.00 21.72 7.57
C ILE A 79 -5.87 22.91 6.64
N THR A 80 -4.71 23.05 5.99
CA THR A 80 -4.42 24.18 5.08
C THR A 80 -5.23 24.08 3.79
N ASN A 81 -5.51 22.85 3.35
CA ASN A 81 -6.24 22.58 2.10
C ASN A 81 -7.12 21.32 2.24
N HIS A 82 -8.42 21.46 2.02
CA HIS A 82 -9.38 20.34 2.11
C HIS A 82 -9.44 19.47 0.84
N ARG A 83 -8.61 19.73 -0.17
CA ARG A 83 -8.50 18.91 -1.36
C ARG A 83 -7.58 17.73 -1.09
N PHE A 84 -8.15 16.61 -0.69
CA PHE A 84 -7.38 15.39 -0.50
C PHE A 84 -7.12 14.68 -1.81
N THR A 85 -5.88 14.29 -2.04
CA THR A 85 -5.42 13.57 -3.25
C THR A 85 -5.19 12.10 -2.99
N ASN A 86 -4.80 11.76 -1.76
CA ASN A 86 -4.55 10.37 -1.38
C ASN A 86 -4.91 10.13 0.09
N ILE A 87 -5.29 8.90 0.40
CA ILE A 87 -5.48 8.40 1.75
C ILE A 87 -4.92 6.99 1.86
N GLU A 88 -4.33 6.67 3.02
CA GLU A 88 -3.78 5.37 3.34
C GLU A 88 -4.24 4.95 4.74
N LYS A 89 -4.67 3.69 4.88
CA LYS A 89 -5.05 3.16 6.20
C LYS A 89 -3.79 2.81 6.99
N SER A 90 -3.66 3.35 8.19
CA SER A 90 -2.59 2.97 9.11
C SER A 90 -2.84 1.60 9.75
N SER A 91 -1.79 1.00 10.29
CA SER A 91 -1.90 -0.27 11.03
C SER A 91 -2.61 -0.13 12.40
N LEU A 92 -2.86 1.10 12.85
CA LEU A 92 -3.63 1.42 14.05
C LEU A 92 -5.08 1.82 13.73
N ASN A 93 -5.53 1.54 12.50
CA ASN A 93 -6.85 1.90 11.98
C ASN A 93 -7.12 3.41 11.94
N ASN A 94 -6.09 4.25 11.93
CA ASN A 94 -6.19 5.66 11.59
C ASN A 94 -6.05 5.86 10.07
N ILE A 95 -6.21 7.08 9.59
CA ILE A 95 -6.14 7.37 8.16
C ILE A 95 -5.12 8.48 7.92
N TRP A 96 -4.07 8.16 7.19
CA TRP A 96 -3.18 9.14 6.63
C TRP A 96 -3.87 9.86 5.47
N CYS A 97 -3.91 11.16 5.52
CA CYS A 97 -4.56 12.02 4.53
C CYS A 97 -3.51 12.94 3.90
N GLN A 98 -3.39 12.88 2.58
CA GLN A 98 -2.50 13.76 1.82
C GLN A 98 -3.31 14.77 1.03
N THR A 99 -2.96 16.04 1.14
CA THR A 99 -3.62 17.15 0.47
C THR A 99 -2.96 17.47 -0.87
N TYR A 100 -3.64 18.26 -1.71
CA TYR A 100 -3.15 18.68 -3.02
C TYR A 100 -1.84 19.50 -2.94
N ASP A 101 -1.65 20.28 -1.88
CA ASP A 101 -0.45 21.05 -1.59
C ASP A 101 0.63 20.23 -0.85
N LYS A 102 0.51 18.90 -0.91
CA LYS A 102 1.49 17.95 -0.37
C LYS A 102 1.61 17.90 1.15
N HIS A 103 0.71 18.53 1.90
CA HIS A 103 0.64 18.34 3.35
C HIS A 103 0.08 16.95 3.68
N CYS A 104 0.51 16.44 4.81
CA CYS A 104 0.09 15.13 5.29
C CYS A 104 -0.42 15.25 6.73
N TYR A 105 -1.61 14.70 6.98
CA TYR A 105 -2.28 14.69 8.27
C TYR A 105 -2.66 13.28 8.65
N LEU A 106 -2.69 12.98 9.94
CA LEU A 106 -3.26 11.75 10.45
C LEU A 106 -4.67 12.05 10.96
N PHE A 107 -5.66 11.36 10.43
CA PHE A 107 -7.02 11.39 10.94
C PHE A 107 -7.23 10.23 11.90
N ASN A 108 -7.54 10.56 13.15
CA ASN A 108 -7.86 9.59 14.19
C ASN A 108 -9.34 9.19 14.03
N THR A 109 -9.58 7.94 13.64
CA THR A 109 -10.94 7.45 13.36
C THR A 109 -11.82 7.32 14.60
N ARG A 110 -11.21 7.26 15.80
CA ARG A 110 -11.92 7.14 17.07
C ARG A 110 -12.40 8.50 17.58
N THR A 111 -11.53 9.50 17.53
CA THR A 111 -11.86 10.88 18.00
C THR A 111 -12.46 11.74 16.92
N CYS A 112 -12.38 11.29 15.64
CA CYS A 112 -12.75 12.06 14.46
C CYS A 112 -12.01 13.39 14.32
N GLN A 113 -10.75 13.43 14.77
CA GLN A 113 -9.90 14.62 14.75
C GLN A 113 -8.68 14.40 13.89
N TYR A 114 -8.19 15.49 13.29
CA TYR A 114 -6.92 15.49 12.57
C TYR A 114 -5.77 15.83 13.50
N GLU A 115 -4.66 15.17 13.25
CA GLU A 115 -3.37 15.45 13.88
C GLU A 115 -2.37 15.84 12.81
N ASP A 116 -1.57 16.90 13.04
CA ASP A 116 -0.45 17.26 12.19
C ASP A 116 0.84 16.77 12.86
N PRO A 117 1.43 15.65 12.38
CA PRO A 117 2.62 15.10 12.99
C PRO A 117 3.85 16.00 12.88
N PHE A 118 3.85 16.95 11.94
CA PHE A 118 4.96 17.86 11.70
C PHE A 118 4.86 19.16 12.52
N LEU A 119 3.70 19.47 13.07
CA LEU A 119 3.43 20.72 13.80
C LEU A 119 4.39 20.92 14.98
N PHE A 120 4.70 19.85 15.70
CA PHE A 120 5.54 19.89 16.91
C PHE A 120 7.02 19.61 16.63
N ASN A 121 7.38 19.27 15.40
CA ASN A 121 8.73 18.88 15.02
C ASN A 121 9.43 20.07 14.34
N LYS A 122 10.13 20.88 15.14
CA LYS A 122 10.81 22.09 14.67
C LYS A 122 11.86 21.76 13.60
N GLY A 123 11.75 22.46 12.47
CA GLY A 123 12.69 22.32 11.35
C GLY A 123 12.33 21.19 10.36
N VAL A 124 11.25 20.50 10.58
CA VAL A 124 10.70 19.52 9.63
C VAL A 124 9.55 20.16 8.87
N ILE A 125 9.59 20.06 7.57
CA ILE A 125 8.56 20.64 6.68
C ILE A 125 7.54 19.55 6.36
N ASN A 126 6.26 19.82 6.60
CA ASN A 126 5.17 18.94 6.17
C ASN A 126 4.94 19.10 4.66
N SER A 127 5.81 18.49 3.86
CA SER A 127 5.69 18.45 2.40
C SER A 127 6.06 17.05 1.91
N VAL A 128 5.05 16.21 1.77
CA VAL A 128 5.18 14.78 1.54
C VAL A 128 4.77 14.42 0.13
N GLU A 129 5.66 13.77 -0.62
CA GLU A 129 5.38 13.24 -1.95
C GLU A 129 4.73 11.86 -1.89
N LYS A 130 5.19 11.00 -0.96
CA LYS A 130 4.74 9.62 -0.87
C LYS A 130 4.75 9.09 0.56
N LEU A 131 3.77 8.25 0.88
CA LEU A 131 3.68 7.52 2.14
C LEU A 131 3.87 6.04 1.93
N TYR A 132 4.49 5.39 2.92
CA TYR A 132 4.59 3.95 3.02
C TYR A 132 4.17 3.53 4.42
N VAL A 133 2.96 3.04 4.53
CA VAL A 133 2.40 2.59 5.80
C VAL A 133 2.89 1.19 6.11
N LEU A 134 3.53 1.03 7.26
CA LEU A 134 4.06 -0.22 7.76
C LEU A 134 3.22 -0.75 8.92
N ARG A 135 3.69 -1.82 9.55
CA ARG A 135 3.03 -2.43 10.72
C ARG A 135 3.33 -1.64 11.99
N LYS A 136 2.55 -1.87 13.06
CA LYS A 136 2.76 -1.35 14.42
C LYS A 136 2.78 0.18 14.53
N GLY A 137 2.02 0.88 13.70
CA GLY A 137 1.93 2.34 13.75
C GLY A 137 3.15 3.07 13.17
N ILE A 138 3.97 2.39 12.39
CA ILE A 138 5.11 3.01 11.71
C ILE A 138 4.70 3.36 10.29
N THR A 139 5.02 4.59 9.90
CA THR A 139 4.85 5.09 8.54
C THR A 139 6.12 5.79 8.10
N TRP A 140 6.53 5.58 6.87
CA TRP A 140 7.60 6.34 6.26
C TRP A 140 7.03 7.34 5.27
N ALA A 141 7.47 8.58 5.37
CA ALA A 141 7.14 9.64 4.43
C ALA A 141 8.36 10.03 3.61
N VAL A 142 8.18 10.15 2.33
CA VAL A 142 9.17 10.71 1.40
C VAL A 142 8.79 12.15 1.13
N GLY A 143 9.68 13.07 1.48
CA GLY A 143 9.53 14.49 1.20
C GLY A 143 9.72 14.81 -0.28
N VAL A 144 9.34 16.02 -0.68
CA VAL A 144 9.43 16.48 -2.09
C VAL A 144 10.87 16.60 -2.60
N GLN A 145 11.86 16.67 -1.72
CA GLN A 145 13.28 16.67 -2.05
C GLN A 145 13.95 15.30 -1.80
N ASN A 146 13.15 14.24 -1.72
CA ASN A 146 13.56 12.88 -1.37
C ASN A 146 14.10 12.70 0.07
N GLU A 147 13.76 13.59 0.98
CA GLU A 147 14.00 13.36 2.40
C GLU A 147 13.16 12.18 2.89
N LEU A 148 13.70 11.41 3.81
CA LEU A 148 12.99 10.31 4.45
C LEU A 148 12.66 10.66 5.90
N PHE A 149 11.38 10.56 6.23
CA PHE A 149 10.89 10.74 7.60
C PHE A 149 10.28 9.44 8.09
N ARG A 150 10.69 9.00 9.26
CA ARG A 150 10.05 7.91 9.98
C ARG A 150 9.07 8.48 11.00
N LEU A 151 7.81 8.11 10.87
CA LEU A 151 6.68 8.57 11.66
C LEU A 151 6.24 7.42 12.58
N ASP A 152 6.09 7.68 13.87
CA ASP A 152 5.61 6.70 14.84
C ASP A 152 4.29 7.21 15.46
N GLU A 153 3.18 6.66 14.99
CA GLU A 153 1.84 7.05 15.43
C GLU A 153 1.58 6.78 16.91
N ASN A 154 2.29 5.82 17.51
CA ASN A 154 2.14 5.53 18.94
C ASN A 154 2.64 6.68 19.82
N ARG A 155 3.40 7.60 19.25
CA ARG A 155 4.00 8.74 19.95
C ARG A 155 3.32 10.06 19.64
N PHE A 156 2.32 10.10 18.78
CA PHE A 156 1.61 11.35 18.50
C PHE A 156 0.78 11.80 19.70
N PRO A 157 0.75 13.10 20.02
CA PRO A 157 1.40 14.26 19.35
C PRO A 157 2.79 14.64 19.89
N ALA A 158 3.56 13.70 20.44
CA ALA A 158 4.87 14.03 21.03
C ALA A 158 5.90 14.54 19.99
N THR A 159 6.80 15.40 20.44
CA THR A 159 7.83 16.07 19.60
C THR A 159 8.82 15.12 18.92
N GLU A 160 8.91 13.86 19.34
CA GLU A 160 9.82 12.86 18.79
C GLU A 160 9.11 11.84 17.88
N SER A 161 7.85 12.10 17.54
CA SER A 161 7.07 11.19 16.69
C SER A 161 7.51 11.17 15.24
N VAL A 162 8.23 12.21 14.79
CA VAL A 162 8.79 12.34 13.45
C VAL A 162 10.30 12.42 13.53
N GLN A 163 10.97 11.51 12.86
CA GLN A 163 12.44 11.46 12.81
C GLN A 163 12.91 11.54 11.36
N LEU A 164 13.74 12.55 11.07
CA LEU A 164 14.46 12.57 9.80
C LEU A 164 15.47 11.42 9.80
N TYR A 165 15.41 10.58 8.80
CA TYR A 165 16.35 9.48 8.63
C TYR A 165 17.67 10.00 8.09
N THR A 166 18.68 10.01 8.96
CA THR A 166 20.05 10.43 8.64
C THR A 166 21.02 9.25 8.48
N GLY A 167 20.47 8.01 8.46
CA GLY A 167 21.27 6.82 8.27
C GLY A 167 21.97 6.84 6.90
N LYS A 168 23.04 6.08 6.77
CA LYS A 168 23.76 5.86 5.50
C LYS A 168 22.94 5.02 4.51
N ILE A 169 21.80 5.51 4.07
CA ILE A 169 21.55 5.48 2.66
C ILE A 169 22.62 6.45 2.18
N GLU A 170 23.55 6.06 1.33
CA GLU A 170 24.50 7.01 0.74
C GLU A 170 23.69 7.98 -0.12
N ASN A 171 22.86 8.78 0.54
CA ASN A 171 21.96 9.74 -0.03
C ASN A 171 22.77 10.97 -0.37
N ASN A 172 23.37 10.91 -1.52
CA ASN A 172 23.58 12.14 -2.24
C ASN A 172 22.19 12.67 -2.60
N ILE A 173 21.92 13.92 -2.29
CA ILE A 173 20.77 14.68 -2.80
C ILE A 173 20.52 14.28 -4.26
N GLY A 174 19.39 13.63 -4.54
CA GLY A 174 19.03 13.14 -5.88
C GLY A 174 18.77 11.64 -6.01
N ASP A 175 18.89 10.84 -4.95
CA ASP A 175 18.54 9.43 -5.01
C ASP A 175 17.02 9.23 -4.97
N SER A 176 16.50 8.49 -5.95
CA SER A 176 15.09 8.18 -5.99
C SER A 176 14.77 7.01 -5.07
N ILE A 177 13.81 7.21 -4.16
CA ILE A 177 13.28 6.17 -3.29
C ILE A 177 12.13 5.49 -4.03
N TYR A 178 12.26 4.18 -4.25
CA TYR A 178 11.26 3.42 -4.98
C TYR A 178 10.22 2.78 -4.07
N ILE A 179 10.67 2.15 -3.00
CA ILE A 179 9.83 1.38 -2.08
C ILE A 179 10.42 1.46 -0.67
N VAL A 180 9.55 1.59 0.32
CA VAL A 180 9.82 1.28 1.71
C VAL A 180 8.84 0.21 2.16
N MET A 181 9.31 -0.83 2.84
CA MET A 181 8.49 -1.91 3.33
C MET A 181 9.06 -2.52 4.61
N GLN A 182 8.28 -3.32 5.30
CA GLN A 182 8.70 -4.05 6.49
C GLN A 182 8.54 -5.54 6.22
N ASP A 183 9.56 -6.32 6.54
CA ASP A 183 9.52 -7.77 6.40
C ASP A 183 8.86 -8.46 7.61
N LYS A 184 8.81 -9.79 7.58
CA LYS A 184 8.22 -10.63 8.64
C LYS A 184 8.87 -10.45 10.02
N ASP A 185 10.17 -10.19 10.04
CA ASP A 185 10.95 -10.02 11.27
C ASP A 185 10.81 -8.60 11.84
N GLY A 186 10.16 -7.71 11.09
CA GLY A 186 9.96 -6.31 11.43
C GLY A 186 11.08 -5.41 10.96
N ASP A 187 12.01 -5.91 10.17
CA ASP A 187 13.07 -5.12 9.56
C ASP A 187 12.49 -4.18 8.50
N GLU A 188 12.91 -2.94 8.55
CA GLU A 188 12.45 -1.90 7.63
C GLU A 188 13.42 -1.81 6.45
N TRP A 189 12.91 -2.03 5.24
CA TRP A 189 13.65 -2.04 3.99
C TRP A 189 13.40 -0.78 3.19
N ILE A 190 14.47 -0.20 2.65
CA ILE A 190 14.41 0.96 1.75
C ILE A 190 15.09 0.59 0.45
N LEU A 191 14.35 0.65 -0.65
CA LEU A 191 14.83 0.42 -2.00
C LEU A 191 14.99 1.74 -2.75
N THR A 192 16.19 1.99 -3.25
CA THR A 192 16.53 3.19 -4.02
C THR A 192 17.08 2.83 -5.41
N ASN A 193 17.34 3.83 -6.22
CA ASN A 193 18.06 3.64 -7.51
C ASN A 193 19.48 3.10 -7.38
N LYS A 194 20.06 3.10 -6.17
CA LYS A 194 21.43 2.59 -5.89
C LYS A 194 21.43 1.20 -5.23
N GLY A 195 20.30 0.71 -4.77
CA GLY A 195 20.20 -0.60 -4.15
C GLY A 195 19.21 -0.63 -2.99
N ALA A 196 19.27 -1.72 -2.22
CA ALA A 196 18.42 -1.92 -1.05
C ALA A 196 19.22 -1.71 0.24
N THR A 197 18.57 -1.17 1.27
CA THR A 197 19.14 -0.98 2.61
C THR A 197 18.15 -1.49 3.63
N ILE A 198 18.63 -2.19 4.66
CA ILE A 198 17.85 -2.53 5.85
C ILE A 198 18.23 -1.51 6.94
N VAL A 199 17.24 -0.83 7.50
CA VAL A 199 17.42 0.20 8.52
C VAL A 199 18.13 -0.38 9.74
N GLY A 200 19.20 0.28 10.19
CA GLY A 200 19.99 -0.19 11.34
C GLY A 200 20.91 -1.38 11.06
N LYS A 201 20.91 -1.93 9.83
CA LYS A 201 21.80 -3.02 9.42
C LYS A 201 22.72 -2.59 8.28
N LYS A 202 23.60 -3.50 7.84
CA LYS A 202 24.55 -3.24 6.74
C LYS A 202 23.77 -2.94 5.45
N SER A 203 24.12 -1.85 4.78
CA SER A 203 23.60 -1.54 3.45
C SER A 203 24.05 -2.58 2.43
N MET A 204 23.14 -2.98 1.56
CA MET A 204 23.41 -3.82 0.39
C MET A 204 23.66 -2.94 -0.85
N ALA A 205 24.36 -1.83 -0.69
CA ALA A 205 24.55 -0.78 -1.69
C ALA A 205 25.19 -1.23 -3.02
N ASN A 206 25.81 -2.41 -3.06
CA ASN A 206 26.45 -2.94 -4.27
C ASN A 206 25.62 -4.01 -4.99
N LEU A 207 24.35 -4.18 -4.62
CA LEU A 207 23.45 -5.06 -5.34
C LEU A 207 22.97 -4.39 -6.62
N MET A 208 22.61 -5.22 -7.61
CA MET A 208 22.02 -4.80 -8.89
C MET A 208 20.97 -3.68 -8.72
N PRO A 209 20.75 -2.83 -9.71
CA PRO A 209 19.75 -1.76 -9.65
C PRO A 209 18.32 -2.33 -9.65
N PHE A 210 17.93 -2.87 -8.51
CA PHE A 210 16.56 -3.32 -8.30
C PHE A 210 15.62 -2.11 -8.33
N LYS A 211 14.45 -2.31 -8.93
CA LYS A 211 13.41 -1.29 -9.02
C LYS A 211 12.11 -1.71 -8.34
N PHE A 212 11.92 -3.01 -8.18
CA PHE A 212 10.71 -3.59 -7.60
C PHE A 212 11.08 -4.52 -6.46
N MET A 213 10.28 -4.49 -5.42
CA MET A 213 10.42 -5.32 -4.23
C MET A 213 9.03 -5.68 -3.70
N VAL A 214 8.85 -6.91 -3.26
CA VAL A 214 7.60 -7.39 -2.68
C VAL A 214 7.88 -8.46 -1.63
N GLU A 215 7.13 -8.40 -0.52
CA GLU A 215 7.06 -9.49 0.44
C GLU A 215 6.04 -10.53 -0.04
N ASN A 216 6.39 -11.80 0.02
CA ASN A 216 5.47 -12.89 -0.23
C ASN A 216 5.73 -14.03 0.76
N ALA A 217 4.71 -14.40 1.53
CA ALA A 217 4.84 -15.29 2.67
C ALA A 217 5.91 -14.76 3.66
N ASP A 218 7.06 -15.36 3.70
CA ASP A 218 8.13 -14.99 4.62
C ASP A 218 9.40 -14.49 3.92
N ASP A 219 9.33 -14.35 2.60
CA ASP A 219 10.49 -13.99 1.77
C ASP A 219 10.32 -12.64 1.08
N ILE A 220 11.43 -11.96 0.84
CA ILE A 220 11.53 -10.76 0.02
C ILE A 220 11.96 -11.14 -1.39
N TYR A 221 11.23 -10.65 -2.37
CA TYR A 221 11.54 -10.80 -3.78
C TYR A 221 11.85 -9.46 -4.41
N LEU A 222 12.87 -9.44 -5.26
CA LEU A 222 13.41 -8.24 -5.88
C LEU A 222 13.47 -8.43 -7.40
N ALA A 223 13.23 -7.35 -8.14
CA ALA A 223 13.39 -7.40 -9.58
C ALA A 223 14.00 -6.11 -10.13
N THR A 224 14.75 -6.26 -11.22
CA THR A 224 15.21 -5.15 -12.04
C THR A 224 14.24 -4.92 -13.21
N SER A 225 14.22 -3.73 -13.77
CA SER A 225 13.47 -3.47 -15.01
C SER A 225 13.98 -4.29 -16.22
N LYS A 226 15.23 -4.77 -16.16
CA LYS A 226 15.85 -5.55 -17.25
C LYS A 226 15.53 -7.05 -17.21
N GLY A 227 14.55 -7.50 -16.43
CA GLY A 227 14.12 -8.90 -16.41
C GLY A 227 14.84 -9.80 -15.39
N PHE A 228 15.70 -9.28 -14.54
CA PHE A 228 16.27 -10.06 -13.45
C PHE A 228 15.28 -10.12 -12.27
N PHE A 229 15.03 -11.35 -11.75
CA PHE A 229 14.16 -11.61 -10.63
C PHE A 229 14.87 -12.53 -9.63
N ALA A 230 14.78 -12.22 -8.34
CA ALA A 230 15.54 -12.90 -7.31
C ALA A 230 14.83 -12.88 -5.96
N ARG A 231 15.21 -13.79 -5.09
CA ARG A 231 14.80 -13.87 -3.69
C ARG A 231 15.94 -13.43 -2.78
N TYR A 232 15.62 -12.73 -1.71
CA TYR A 232 16.58 -12.48 -0.62
C TYR A 232 16.67 -13.71 0.30
N ASP A 233 17.86 -14.19 0.53
CA ASP A 233 18.13 -15.27 1.47
C ASP A 233 18.65 -14.72 2.79
N TYR A 234 17.86 -14.86 3.85
CA TYR A 234 18.15 -14.34 5.19
C TYR A 234 19.36 -15.01 5.85
N GLN A 235 19.64 -16.27 5.52
CA GLN A 235 20.76 -17.01 6.12
C GLN A 235 22.10 -16.53 5.58
N SER A 236 22.20 -16.46 4.26
CA SER A 236 23.43 -16.00 3.59
C SER A 236 23.51 -14.48 3.48
N GLN A 237 22.42 -13.76 3.78
CA GLN A 237 22.28 -12.32 3.57
C GLN A 237 22.60 -11.88 2.13
N ASN A 238 22.25 -12.72 1.18
CA ASN A 238 22.50 -12.50 -0.24
C ASN A 238 21.22 -12.61 -1.07
N VAL A 239 21.30 -12.11 -2.30
CA VAL A 239 20.22 -12.24 -3.28
C VAL A 239 20.47 -13.47 -4.14
N VAL A 240 19.49 -14.37 -4.17
CA VAL A 240 19.54 -15.64 -4.92
C VAL A 240 18.66 -15.51 -6.16
N PRO A 241 19.20 -15.66 -7.37
CA PRO A 241 18.41 -15.59 -8.59
C PRO A 241 17.31 -16.66 -8.66
N CYS A 242 16.11 -16.25 -9.06
CA CYS A 242 15.03 -17.16 -9.46
C CYS A 242 15.05 -17.21 -10.99
N VAL A 243 15.56 -18.31 -11.55
CA VAL A 243 15.82 -18.43 -13.00
C VAL A 243 14.60 -19.06 -13.70
N PRO A 244 13.94 -18.35 -14.62
CA PRO A 244 12.90 -18.92 -15.46
C PRO A 244 13.50 -19.76 -16.61
N ASN A 245 12.71 -20.68 -17.15
CA ASN A 245 13.11 -21.49 -18.33
C ASN A 245 13.33 -20.62 -19.58
N GLU A 246 12.62 -19.48 -19.66
CA GLU A 246 12.74 -18.52 -20.76
C GLU A 246 13.10 -17.14 -20.20
N PRO A 247 13.93 -16.37 -20.91
CA PRO A 247 14.27 -15.02 -20.48
C PRO A 247 13.03 -14.16 -20.24
N MET A 248 13.06 -13.37 -19.17
CA MET A 248 12.01 -12.39 -18.91
C MET A 248 12.27 -11.11 -19.69
N SER A 249 11.20 -10.54 -20.24
CA SER A 249 11.22 -9.22 -20.83
C SER A 249 11.28 -8.12 -19.74
N GLU A 250 11.14 -6.87 -20.16
CA GLU A 250 11.11 -5.74 -19.21
C GLU A 250 10.04 -5.93 -18.13
N ILE A 251 10.48 -5.97 -16.86
CA ILE A 251 9.58 -6.02 -15.71
C ILE A 251 9.14 -4.59 -15.37
N ILE A 252 7.84 -4.41 -15.22
CA ILE A 252 7.20 -3.14 -14.89
C ILE A 252 6.51 -3.15 -13.52
N GLY A 253 6.43 -4.29 -12.85
CA GLY A 253 5.89 -4.42 -11.51
C GLY A 253 5.96 -5.82 -10.93
N LEU A 254 5.85 -5.89 -9.61
CA LEU A 254 5.68 -7.12 -8.84
C LEU A 254 4.44 -6.99 -7.95
N LYS A 255 3.70 -8.08 -7.78
CA LYS A 255 2.55 -8.15 -6.88
C LYS A 255 2.49 -9.50 -6.19
N SER A 256 2.44 -9.50 -4.88
CA SER A 256 2.10 -10.69 -4.09
C SER A 256 0.61 -10.99 -4.20
N LEU A 257 0.25 -12.26 -4.38
CA LEU A 257 -1.12 -12.73 -4.52
C LEU A 257 -1.55 -13.52 -3.29
N SER A 258 -2.86 -13.64 -3.08
CA SER A 258 -3.45 -14.34 -1.93
C SER A 258 -3.16 -15.84 -1.90
N ASP A 259 -2.85 -16.47 -3.05
CA ASP A 259 -2.46 -17.88 -3.19
C ASP A 259 -0.94 -18.08 -3.01
N HIS A 260 -0.24 -17.10 -2.46
CA HIS A 260 1.21 -17.07 -2.25
C HIS A 260 2.05 -17.15 -3.53
N LYS A 261 1.48 -16.89 -4.69
CA LYS A 261 2.24 -16.65 -5.91
C LYS A 261 2.64 -15.19 -6.03
N ILE A 262 3.62 -14.95 -6.88
CA ILE A 262 4.04 -13.60 -7.24
C ILE A 262 3.70 -13.36 -8.71
N ALA A 263 2.87 -12.37 -8.97
CA ALA A 263 2.65 -11.87 -10.31
C ALA A 263 3.81 -10.94 -10.70
N ILE A 264 4.48 -11.29 -11.78
CA ILE A 264 5.56 -10.51 -12.39
C ILE A 264 4.97 -9.84 -13.63
N LEU A 265 4.71 -8.55 -13.50
CA LEU A 265 4.12 -7.77 -14.59
C LEU A 265 5.23 -7.39 -15.56
N GLN A 266 5.08 -7.79 -16.80
CA GLN A 266 5.95 -7.45 -17.91
C GLN A 266 5.18 -6.62 -18.93
N ARG A 267 5.89 -5.95 -19.84
CA ARG A 267 5.23 -5.06 -20.82
C ARG A 267 4.21 -5.78 -21.72
N LYS A 268 4.42 -7.07 -22.02
CA LYS A 268 3.60 -7.84 -22.97
C LYS A 268 2.83 -9.00 -22.33
N GLU A 269 3.19 -9.40 -21.12
CA GLU A 269 2.65 -10.58 -20.49
C GLU A 269 2.71 -10.46 -18.95
N ILE A 270 1.96 -11.31 -18.26
CA ILE A 270 2.08 -11.48 -16.82
C ILE A 270 2.57 -12.90 -16.59
N ARG A 271 3.69 -13.05 -15.87
CA ARG A 271 4.16 -14.36 -15.39
C ARG A 271 3.86 -14.51 -13.92
N PHE A 272 3.59 -15.74 -13.53
CA PHE A 272 3.38 -16.09 -12.14
C PHE A 272 4.52 -16.96 -11.66
N TYR A 273 5.15 -16.58 -10.58
CA TYR A 273 6.16 -17.38 -9.89
C TYR A 273 5.54 -18.04 -8.67
N ASN A 274 5.74 -19.36 -8.53
CA ASN A 274 5.32 -20.10 -7.36
C ASN A 274 6.54 -20.38 -6.46
N PRO A 275 6.66 -19.71 -5.30
CA PRO A 275 7.79 -19.88 -4.39
C PRO A 275 8.00 -21.31 -3.88
N LYS A 276 6.89 -22.06 -3.66
CA LYS A 276 6.96 -23.44 -3.14
C LYS A 276 7.57 -24.43 -4.13
N THR A 277 7.36 -24.20 -5.42
CA THR A 277 7.83 -25.12 -6.48
C THR A 277 9.00 -24.57 -7.27
N GLY A 278 9.31 -23.26 -7.13
CA GLY A 278 10.32 -22.57 -7.93
C GLY A 278 9.93 -22.42 -9.42
N LYS A 279 8.68 -22.71 -9.78
CA LYS A 279 8.24 -22.71 -11.19
C LYS A 279 7.58 -21.40 -11.60
N PHE A 280 7.81 -21.04 -12.86
CA PHE A 280 7.14 -19.95 -13.56
C PHE A 280 6.02 -20.49 -14.45
N THR A 281 4.91 -19.75 -14.53
CA THR A 281 3.78 -20.00 -15.46
C THR A 281 3.34 -18.68 -16.08
N LEU A 282 2.71 -18.74 -17.23
CA LEU A 282 2.01 -17.62 -17.86
C LEU A 282 0.62 -17.43 -17.23
#